data_7d3bbbe78316ab1fd6192d6b04cc6bd3
#
_entry.id   7d3bbbe78316ab1fd6192d6b04cc6bd3
#
_cell.length_a   1.000
_cell.length_b   1.000
_cell.length_c   1.000
_cell.angle_alpha   90.00
_cell.angle_beta   90.00
_cell.angle_gamma   90.00
#
_symmetry.space_group_name_H-M   'P 1'
#
loop_
_entity.id
_entity.type
_entity.pdbx_description
1 polymer ?
#
loop_
_entity_poly.entity_id
_entity_poly.type
_entity_poly.pdbx_seq_one_letter_code
_entity_poly.pdbx_strand_id
1 'polypeptide(L)'
;ISLDLSSKLTEIQKRDEDTPKKISSKEILFGCTGTIGEKFPLEKIKISLPELVEKIKYTQNKLIWMKAAMGIITTDLKPKVSMAETKIGSSTIKIYGIAKGSGMIYPNMATTLGYIFTDATLSSSVLNDVLKNNIKTTFNAISCDGDTSTNDMVSIFSTSKVNHSEIKKYSDSKLKNFNKAVHEVLLNLAKQVVSDGEGASKFISINCINCRTEKDAKNISVSYTHLRAHETTC
;
A
#
# COMPACT_ATOMS: atom_id res chain seq x y z
N ILE A 1 -18.80 -6.41 -11.73
CA ILE A 1 -18.03 -5.16 -11.48
C ILE A 1 -16.85 -5.05 -12.45
N SER A 2 -15.91 -6.01 -12.49
CA SER A 2 -14.73 -5.89 -13.37
C SER A 2 -15.10 -5.82 -14.85
N LEU A 3 -16.11 -6.57 -15.31
CA LEU A 3 -16.60 -6.52 -16.68
C LEU A 3 -17.23 -5.15 -17.00
N ASP A 4 -18.09 -4.66 -16.13
CA ASP A 4 -18.76 -3.36 -16.31
C ASP A 4 -17.73 -2.21 -16.30
N LEU A 5 -16.78 -2.25 -15.36
CA LEU A 5 -15.73 -1.25 -15.24
C LEU A 5 -14.77 -1.28 -16.44
N SER A 6 -14.35 -2.45 -16.90
CA SER A 6 -13.46 -2.57 -18.06
C SER A 6 -14.09 -2.05 -19.34
N SER A 7 -15.40 -2.30 -19.55
CA SER A 7 -16.15 -1.76 -20.68
C SER A 7 -16.20 -0.24 -20.65
N LYS A 8 -16.55 0.36 -19.51
CA LYS A 8 -16.63 1.81 -19.36
C LYS A 8 -15.27 2.50 -19.50
N LEU A 9 -14.21 1.95 -18.92
CA LEU A 9 -12.86 2.48 -19.07
C LEU A 9 -12.37 2.39 -20.53
N THR A 10 -12.71 1.32 -21.24
CA THR A 10 -12.41 1.19 -22.68
C THR A 10 -13.15 2.24 -23.50
N GLU A 11 -14.40 2.55 -23.18
CA GLU A 11 -15.17 3.61 -23.85
C GLU A 11 -14.58 5.00 -23.62
N ILE A 12 -14.07 5.30 -22.42
CA ILE A 12 -13.41 6.57 -22.13
C ILE A 12 -12.10 6.70 -22.92
N GLN A 13 -11.27 5.65 -22.94
CA GLN A 13 -10.04 5.68 -23.74
C GLN A 13 -10.31 5.93 -25.23
N LYS A 14 -11.41 5.40 -25.78
CA LYS A 14 -11.81 5.67 -27.16
C LYS A 14 -12.10 7.14 -27.45
N ARG A 15 -12.44 7.93 -26.44
CA ARG A 15 -12.69 9.37 -26.60
C ARG A 15 -11.41 10.19 -26.61
N ASP A 16 -10.35 9.70 -25.96
CA ASP A 16 -9.14 10.47 -25.67
C ASP A 16 -7.90 10.02 -26.47
N GLU A 17 -7.95 8.87 -27.15
CA GLU A 17 -6.80 8.28 -27.87
C GLU A 17 -7.19 7.84 -29.31
N ASP A 18 -6.30 8.09 -30.27
CA ASP A 18 -6.47 7.66 -31.67
C ASP A 18 -6.47 6.13 -31.83
N THR A 19 -5.84 5.40 -30.89
CA THR A 19 -5.81 3.93 -30.85
C THR A 19 -6.10 3.42 -29.45
N PRO A 20 -7.37 3.34 -29.06
CA PRO A 20 -7.76 2.92 -27.73
C PRO A 20 -7.43 1.45 -27.47
N LYS A 21 -6.67 1.18 -26.42
CA LYS A 21 -6.41 -0.18 -25.94
C LYS A 21 -7.64 -0.70 -25.20
N LYS A 22 -8.12 -1.90 -25.60
CA LYS A 22 -9.19 -2.57 -24.86
C LYS A 22 -8.69 -3.00 -23.49
N ILE A 23 -9.32 -2.51 -22.43
CA ILE A 23 -9.03 -2.91 -21.06
C ILE A 23 -9.76 -4.22 -20.75
N SER A 24 -9.00 -5.24 -20.39
CA SER A 24 -9.55 -6.53 -19.97
C SER A 24 -10.01 -6.48 -18.51
N SER A 25 -11.06 -7.20 -18.16
CA SER A 25 -11.48 -7.38 -16.77
C SER A 25 -10.39 -8.00 -15.88
N LYS A 26 -9.45 -8.74 -16.46
CA LYS A 26 -8.30 -9.34 -15.77
C LYS A 26 -7.20 -8.30 -15.39
N GLU A 27 -7.23 -7.13 -16.03
CA GLU A 27 -6.29 -6.02 -15.72
C GLU A 27 -6.80 -5.13 -14.58
N ILE A 28 -8.02 -5.40 -14.06
CA ILE A 28 -8.61 -4.66 -12.95
C ILE A 28 -8.42 -5.44 -11.66
N LEU A 29 -7.68 -4.87 -10.75
CA LEU A 29 -7.43 -5.44 -9.43
C LEU A 29 -8.32 -4.75 -8.39
N PHE A 30 -8.83 -5.54 -7.45
CA PHE A 30 -9.64 -5.04 -6.35
C PHE A 30 -8.96 -5.27 -5.03
N GLY A 31 -8.97 -4.25 -4.17
CA GLY A 31 -8.74 -4.39 -2.75
C GLY A 31 -10.02 -4.04 -2.02
N CYS A 32 -10.47 -4.90 -1.14
CA CYS A 32 -11.66 -4.64 -0.34
C CYS A 32 -11.44 -5.03 1.12
N THR A 33 -12.18 -4.37 1.98
CA THR A 33 -12.27 -4.66 3.40
C THR A 33 -13.73 -4.47 3.84
N GLY A 34 -14.13 -5.04 4.97
CA GLY A 34 -15.48 -4.94 5.49
C GLY A 34 -15.73 -5.97 6.58
N THR A 35 -16.90 -5.92 7.19
CA THR A 35 -17.31 -6.84 8.25
C THR A 35 -17.42 -8.27 7.71
N ILE A 36 -16.73 -9.20 8.36
CA ILE A 36 -16.76 -10.63 8.00
C ILE A 36 -18.18 -11.17 8.17
N GLY A 37 -18.66 -11.89 7.15
CA GLY A 37 -20.00 -12.49 7.17
C GLY A 37 -21.12 -11.58 6.66
N GLU A 38 -20.86 -10.30 6.43
CA GLU A 38 -21.84 -9.39 5.82
C GLU A 38 -21.91 -9.51 4.31
N LYS A 39 -23.09 -9.26 3.76
CA LYS A 39 -23.31 -9.29 2.32
C LYS A 39 -22.59 -8.14 1.63
N PHE A 40 -21.75 -8.46 0.66
CA PHE A 40 -21.02 -7.47 -0.14
C PHE A 40 -21.99 -6.51 -0.86
N PRO A 41 -21.81 -5.17 -0.75
CA PRO A 41 -22.76 -4.17 -1.27
C PRO A 41 -22.63 -3.95 -2.79
N LEU A 42 -22.77 -5.02 -3.57
CA LEU A 42 -22.53 -5.06 -5.01
C LEU A 42 -23.33 -4.00 -5.78
N GLU A 43 -24.61 -3.84 -5.45
CA GLU A 43 -25.48 -2.92 -6.17
C GLU A 43 -25.12 -1.44 -5.93
N LYS A 44 -24.72 -1.09 -4.70
CA LYS A 44 -24.22 0.27 -4.40
C LYS A 44 -22.98 0.60 -5.22
N ILE A 45 -22.07 -0.36 -5.35
CA ILE A 45 -20.85 -0.19 -6.16
C ILE A 45 -21.21 -0.02 -7.64
N LYS A 46 -22.06 -0.87 -8.19
CA LYS A 46 -22.49 -0.79 -9.59
C LYS A 46 -23.12 0.57 -9.95
N ILE A 47 -23.97 1.09 -9.06
CA ILE A 47 -24.63 2.39 -9.26
C ILE A 47 -23.60 3.53 -9.27
N SER A 48 -22.56 3.45 -8.44
CA SER A 48 -21.53 4.51 -8.33
C SER A 48 -20.46 4.46 -9.43
N LEU A 49 -20.28 3.33 -10.11
CA LEU A 49 -19.22 3.16 -11.11
C LEU A 49 -19.30 4.16 -12.29
N PRO A 50 -20.48 4.46 -12.91
CA PRO A 50 -20.54 5.41 -14.01
C PRO A 50 -20.00 6.78 -13.63
N GLU A 51 -20.45 7.32 -12.49
CA GLU A 51 -20.01 8.62 -12.00
C GLU A 51 -18.51 8.62 -11.65
N LEU A 52 -18.01 7.56 -11.02
CA LEU A 52 -16.60 7.42 -10.69
C LEU A 52 -15.72 7.43 -11.95
N VAL A 53 -16.12 6.69 -12.97
CA VAL A 53 -15.39 6.60 -14.25
C VAL A 53 -15.39 7.94 -14.99
N GLU A 54 -16.52 8.66 -15.03
CA GLU A 54 -16.59 10.01 -15.62
C GLU A 54 -15.72 11.04 -14.88
N LYS A 55 -15.47 10.83 -13.58
CA LYS A 55 -14.61 11.69 -12.76
C LYS A 55 -13.13 11.35 -12.85
N ILE A 56 -12.73 10.26 -13.48
CA ILE A 56 -11.31 9.93 -13.70
C ILE A 56 -10.74 10.95 -14.68
N LYS A 57 -9.89 11.84 -14.16
CA LYS A 57 -9.19 12.87 -14.93
C LYS A 57 -7.74 12.93 -14.54
N TYR A 58 -6.87 13.16 -15.53
CA TYR A 58 -5.49 13.48 -15.24
C TYR A 58 -5.39 14.79 -14.46
N THR A 59 -4.66 14.77 -13.35
CA THR A 59 -4.39 15.96 -12.55
C THR A 59 -3.01 15.90 -11.91
N GLN A 60 -2.34 17.03 -11.83
CA GLN A 60 -1.08 17.18 -11.09
C GLN A 60 -1.33 17.61 -9.64
N ASN A 61 -2.57 17.81 -9.23
CA ASN A 61 -2.90 18.25 -7.89
C ASN A 61 -2.63 17.15 -6.87
N LYS A 62 -1.63 17.34 -6.02
CA LYS A 62 -1.25 16.38 -4.96
C LYS A 62 -2.37 16.12 -3.95
N LEU A 63 -3.35 17.02 -3.81
CA LEU A 63 -4.51 16.82 -2.94
C LEU A 63 -5.38 15.64 -3.38
N ILE A 64 -5.26 15.16 -4.64
CA ILE A 64 -5.98 13.98 -5.10
C ILE A 64 -5.58 12.73 -4.30
N TRP A 65 -4.32 12.61 -3.90
CA TRP A 65 -3.84 11.51 -3.09
C TRP A 65 -4.46 11.49 -1.69
N MET A 66 -4.63 12.68 -1.11
CA MET A 66 -5.34 12.82 0.16
C MET A 66 -6.81 12.41 0.03
N LYS A 67 -7.50 12.85 -1.05
CA LYS A 67 -8.87 12.44 -1.32
C LYS A 67 -8.99 10.94 -1.52
N ALA A 68 -8.06 10.32 -2.24
CA ALA A 68 -8.03 8.87 -2.43
C ALA A 68 -7.83 8.14 -1.09
N ALA A 69 -6.89 8.62 -0.27
CA ALA A 69 -6.65 8.05 1.07
C ALA A 69 -7.89 8.19 1.97
N MET A 70 -8.60 9.32 1.92
CA MET A 70 -9.87 9.51 2.63
C MET A 70 -10.98 8.59 2.11
N GLY A 71 -10.95 8.23 0.83
CA GLY A 71 -11.97 7.35 0.22
C GLY A 71 -11.85 5.88 0.64
N ILE A 72 -10.71 5.45 1.18
CA ILE A 72 -10.48 4.04 1.57
C ILE A 72 -10.52 3.79 3.08
N ILE A 73 -10.58 4.83 3.90
CA ILE A 73 -10.62 4.68 5.36
C ILE A 73 -12.00 4.16 5.83
N THR A 74 -11.99 3.45 6.96
CA THR A 74 -13.20 2.90 7.60
C THR A 74 -13.29 3.38 9.05
N THR A 75 -12.61 2.69 9.97
CA THR A 75 -12.48 3.07 11.38
C THR A 75 -11.28 3.97 11.64
N ASP A 76 -10.46 4.19 10.64
CA ASP A 76 -9.31 5.10 10.69
C ASP A 76 -9.75 6.53 11.07
N LEU A 77 -9.02 7.18 11.96
CA LEU A 77 -9.27 8.57 12.33
C LEU A 77 -8.61 9.56 11.36
N LYS A 78 -7.57 9.11 10.65
CA LYS A 78 -6.78 9.94 9.73
C LYS A 78 -6.44 9.22 8.44
N PRO A 79 -6.50 9.91 7.28
CA PRO A 79 -5.97 9.36 6.04
C PRO A 79 -4.44 9.22 6.13
N LYS A 80 -3.91 8.14 5.55
CA LYS A 80 -2.49 7.82 5.58
C LYS A 80 -1.90 7.99 4.20
N VAL A 81 -0.96 8.94 4.07
CA VAL A 81 -0.31 9.28 2.80
C VAL A 81 1.19 9.43 3.04
N SER A 82 1.99 8.92 2.13
CA SER A 82 3.44 9.12 2.12
C SER A 82 3.93 9.31 0.70
N MET A 83 4.94 10.16 0.53
CA MET A 83 5.52 10.48 -0.76
C MET A 83 7.03 10.56 -0.63
N ALA A 84 7.73 10.15 -1.69
CA ALA A 84 9.17 10.33 -1.82
C ALA A 84 9.54 10.68 -3.24
N GLU A 85 10.67 11.34 -3.38
CA GLU A 85 11.33 11.60 -4.65
C GLU A 85 12.75 11.04 -4.59
N THR A 86 13.18 10.39 -5.64
CA THR A 86 14.50 9.74 -5.72
C THR A 86 15.05 9.80 -7.15
N LYS A 87 16.21 9.17 -7.38
CA LYS A 87 16.80 9.08 -8.71
C LYS A 87 17.12 7.64 -9.09
N ILE A 88 16.88 7.32 -10.36
CA ILE A 88 17.44 6.15 -11.04
C ILE A 88 18.32 6.67 -12.18
N GLY A 89 19.64 6.56 -12.02
CA GLY A 89 20.58 7.26 -12.89
C GLY A 89 20.42 8.77 -12.76
N SER A 90 20.20 9.45 -13.88
CA SER A 90 19.92 10.89 -13.93
C SER A 90 18.43 11.23 -13.80
N SER A 91 17.55 10.27 -13.95
CA SER A 91 16.10 10.48 -13.98
C SER A 91 15.52 10.61 -12.57
N THR A 92 14.74 11.66 -12.35
CA THR A 92 13.99 11.86 -11.10
C THR A 92 12.74 11.01 -11.12
N ILE A 93 12.54 10.23 -10.08
CA ILE A 93 11.42 9.28 -9.90
C ILE A 93 10.60 9.70 -8.71
N LYS A 94 9.29 9.67 -8.87
CA LYS A 94 8.31 9.94 -7.80
C LYS A 94 7.67 8.65 -7.31
N ILE A 95 7.43 8.60 -6.02
CA ILE A 95 6.76 7.49 -5.35
C ILE A 95 5.66 8.08 -4.47
N TYR A 96 4.45 7.56 -4.62
CA TYR A 96 3.27 7.94 -3.85
C TYR A 96 2.69 6.71 -3.20
N GLY A 97 2.32 6.81 -1.93
CA GLY A 97 1.69 5.73 -1.20
C GLY A 97 0.49 6.22 -0.40
N ILE A 98 -0.56 5.42 -0.39
CA ILE A 98 -1.71 5.57 0.49
C ILE A 98 -1.96 4.24 1.21
N ALA A 99 -2.46 4.32 2.42
CA ALA A 99 -2.83 3.14 3.19
C ALA A 99 -4.06 3.41 4.07
N LYS A 100 -4.70 2.32 4.51
CA LYS A 100 -5.73 2.33 5.55
C LYS A 100 -5.51 1.14 6.48
N GLY A 101 -5.95 1.29 7.71
CA GLY A 101 -5.92 0.31 8.77
C GLY A 101 -5.78 0.98 10.13
N SER A 102 -6.50 0.51 11.14
CA SER A 102 -6.48 1.01 12.52
C SER A 102 -6.71 -0.09 13.56
N GLY A 103 -7.27 -1.22 13.17
CA GLY A 103 -7.47 -2.40 14.01
C GLY A 103 -7.26 -3.70 13.26
N MET A 104 -7.22 -4.82 13.99
CA MET A 104 -6.94 -6.15 13.47
C MET A 104 -5.58 -6.21 12.76
N ILE A 105 -4.55 -5.64 13.41
CA ILE A 105 -3.19 -5.49 12.86
C ILE A 105 -2.21 -6.29 13.69
N TYR A 106 -1.60 -7.28 13.02
CA TYR A 106 -0.62 -8.19 13.58
C TYR A 106 0.56 -8.40 12.61
N PRO A 107 1.79 -8.63 13.08
CA PRO A 107 2.92 -8.90 12.18
C PRO A 107 2.67 -10.06 11.22
N ASN A 108 3.08 -9.90 9.97
CA ASN A 108 2.86 -10.73 8.79
C ASN A 108 1.54 -10.49 8.04
N MET A 109 1.12 -9.24 8.06
CA MET A 109 -0.02 -8.63 7.37
C MET A 109 -1.38 -8.97 7.99
N ALA A 110 -2.08 -7.90 8.36
CA ALA A 110 -3.44 -7.97 8.89
C ALA A 110 -4.19 -6.64 8.71
N THR A 111 -5.34 -6.67 8.06
CA THR A 111 -6.36 -5.60 7.84
C THR A 111 -5.84 -4.31 7.19
N THR A 112 -4.73 -4.36 6.50
CA THR A 112 -4.15 -3.18 5.87
C THR A 112 -4.33 -3.23 4.37
N LEU A 113 -4.91 -2.19 3.79
CA LEU A 113 -4.83 -1.94 2.37
C LEU A 113 -3.76 -0.87 2.13
N GLY A 114 -2.75 -1.21 1.32
CA GLY A 114 -1.68 -0.29 0.94
C GLY A 114 -1.49 -0.26 -0.57
N TYR A 115 -1.42 0.92 -1.12
CA TYR A 115 -1.23 1.13 -2.56
C TYR A 115 -0.06 2.08 -2.78
N ILE A 116 0.95 1.59 -3.48
CA ILE A 116 2.15 2.34 -3.81
C ILE A 116 2.19 2.54 -5.32
N PHE A 117 2.48 3.74 -5.76
CA PHE A 117 2.56 4.10 -7.17
C PHE A 117 3.90 4.77 -7.47
N THR A 118 4.49 4.45 -8.61
CA THR A 118 5.70 5.10 -9.09
C THR A 118 5.61 5.39 -10.58
N ASP A 119 6.28 6.42 -11.03
CA ASP A 119 6.45 6.75 -12.45
C ASP A 119 7.67 6.10 -13.10
N ALA A 120 8.48 5.35 -12.32
CA ALA A 120 9.62 4.59 -12.85
C ALA A 120 9.19 3.52 -13.86
N THR A 121 10.02 3.23 -14.85
CA THR A 121 9.81 2.14 -15.81
C THR A 121 10.47 0.86 -15.29
N LEU A 122 9.73 0.08 -14.53
CA LEU A 122 10.18 -1.16 -13.90
C LEU A 122 9.26 -2.32 -14.24
N SER A 123 9.85 -3.50 -14.46
CA SER A 123 9.08 -4.71 -14.68
C SER A 123 8.34 -5.16 -13.40
N SER A 124 7.25 -5.90 -13.57
CA SER A 124 6.49 -6.46 -12.44
C SER A 124 7.35 -7.38 -11.56
N SER A 125 8.31 -8.11 -12.15
CA SER A 125 9.24 -8.95 -11.39
C SER A 125 10.12 -8.10 -10.45
N VAL A 126 10.74 -7.04 -10.96
CA VAL A 126 11.59 -6.15 -10.15
C VAL A 126 10.75 -5.47 -9.05
N LEU A 127 9.55 -4.97 -9.38
CA LEU A 127 8.65 -4.36 -8.40
C LEU A 127 8.23 -5.33 -7.30
N ASN A 128 7.94 -6.58 -7.66
CA ASN A 128 7.60 -7.63 -6.70
C ASN A 128 8.75 -7.92 -5.73
N ASP A 129 10.00 -7.97 -6.24
CA ASP A 129 11.17 -8.18 -5.39
C ASP A 129 11.42 -6.97 -4.48
N VAL A 130 11.26 -5.75 -4.98
CA VAL A 130 11.30 -4.52 -4.18
C VAL A 130 10.28 -4.58 -3.05
N LEU A 131 9.02 -4.90 -3.36
CA LEU A 131 7.97 -4.98 -2.35
C LEU A 131 8.26 -6.09 -1.33
N LYS A 132 8.56 -7.31 -1.76
CA LYS A 132 8.85 -8.46 -0.89
C LYS A 132 9.98 -8.20 0.10
N ASN A 133 11.01 -7.48 -0.32
CA ASN A 133 12.14 -7.19 0.56
C ASN A 133 11.82 -6.09 1.58
N ASN A 134 11.07 -5.07 1.19
CA ASN A 134 10.77 -3.94 2.05
C ASN A 134 9.61 -4.20 3.02
N ILE A 135 8.63 -5.02 2.65
CA ILE A 135 7.44 -5.27 3.48
C ILE A 135 7.79 -5.97 4.81
N LYS A 136 8.86 -6.75 4.82
CA LYS A 136 9.31 -7.53 6.00
C LYS A 136 9.65 -6.65 7.20
N THR A 137 10.20 -5.47 6.94
CA THR A 137 10.68 -4.51 7.96
C THR A 137 9.79 -3.27 8.06
N THR A 138 8.63 -3.29 7.42
CA THR A 138 7.65 -2.20 7.44
C THR A 138 6.29 -2.72 7.88
N PHE A 139 5.36 -3.02 6.98
CA PHE A 139 4.02 -3.51 7.33
C PHE A 139 4.03 -4.85 8.07
N ASN A 140 4.97 -5.75 7.78
CA ASN A 140 5.11 -7.02 8.52
C ASN A 140 5.86 -6.89 9.87
N ALA A 141 6.12 -5.66 10.31
CA ALA A 141 6.81 -5.38 11.57
C ALA A 141 5.97 -4.48 12.49
N ILE A 142 4.67 -4.34 12.23
CA ILE A 142 3.76 -3.55 13.06
C ILE A 142 2.67 -4.42 13.68
N SER A 143 2.13 -3.97 14.82
CA SER A 143 0.97 -4.56 15.49
C SER A 143 0.19 -3.47 16.22
N CYS A 144 -1.13 -3.60 16.29
CA CYS A 144 -2.01 -2.74 17.10
C CYS A 144 -2.69 -3.52 18.23
N ASP A 145 -3.30 -4.64 17.94
CA ASP A 145 -4.16 -5.39 18.83
C ASP A 145 -3.83 -6.89 18.92
N GLY A 146 -2.91 -7.35 18.08
CA GLY A 146 -2.51 -8.77 18.05
C GLY A 146 -3.43 -9.68 17.24
N ASP A 147 -4.47 -9.15 16.62
CA ASP A 147 -5.42 -9.92 15.81
C ASP A 147 -5.02 -9.92 14.32
N THR A 148 -5.20 -11.06 13.65
CA THR A 148 -4.94 -11.23 12.22
C THR A 148 -6.20 -11.03 11.40
N SER A 149 -6.05 -10.32 10.26
CA SER A 149 -7.11 -10.17 9.27
C SER A 149 -7.00 -11.22 8.16
N THR A 150 -8.05 -11.29 7.36
CA THR A 150 -8.15 -12.18 6.19
C THR A 150 -7.98 -11.45 4.85
N ASN A 151 -7.91 -10.12 4.84
CA ASN A 151 -8.05 -9.32 3.61
C ASN A 151 -6.93 -8.28 3.41
N ASP A 152 -5.72 -8.60 3.86
CA ASP A 152 -4.58 -7.69 3.72
C ASP A 152 -4.01 -7.67 2.32
N MET A 153 -3.71 -6.48 1.87
CA MET A 153 -3.07 -6.30 0.59
C MET A 153 -2.17 -5.06 0.58
N VAL A 154 -0.91 -5.25 0.22
CA VAL A 154 -0.04 -4.14 -0.19
C VAL A 154 0.41 -4.37 -1.61
N SER A 155 0.18 -3.40 -2.47
CA SER A 155 0.49 -3.48 -3.90
C SER A 155 1.35 -2.32 -4.34
N ILE A 156 2.25 -2.57 -5.30
CA ILE A 156 3.07 -1.54 -5.94
C ILE A 156 2.83 -1.54 -7.45
N PHE A 157 2.62 -0.35 -8.01
CA PHE A 157 2.31 -0.13 -9.42
C PHE A 157 3.30 0.82 -10.06
N SER A 158 3.72 0.50 -11.29
CA SER A 158 4.49 1.40 -12.14
C SER A 158 3.61 1.94 -13.25
N THR A 159 3.65 3.25 -13.46
CA THR A 159 3.01 3.90 -14.62
C THR A 159 3.94 3.99 -15.83
N SER A 160 5.22 3.67 -15.65
CA SER A 160 6.27 3.72 -16.69
C SER A 160 6.34 5.05 -17.45
N LYS A 161 6.02 6.17 -16.79
CA LYS A 161 6.02 7.51 -17.42
C LYS A 161 7.41 8.13 -17.51
N VAL A 162 8.33 7.73 -16.64
CA VAL A 162 9.71 8.23 -16.64
C VAL A 162 10.65 7.17 -17.19
N ASN A 163 11.27 7.49 -18.32
CA ASN A 163 12.30 6.66 -18.91
C ASN A 163 13.61 6.80 -18.13
N HIS A 164 14.25 5.70 -17.84
CA HIS A 164 15.58 5.61 -17.24
C HIS A 164 16.33 4.39 -17.79
N SER A 165 17.59 4.21 -17.39
CA SER A 165 18.35 3.02 -17.77
C SER A 165 17.63 1.75 -17.34
N GLU A 166 17.59 0.74 -18.20
CA GLU A 166 16.93 -0.54 -17.95
C GLU A 166 17.46 -1.21 -16.67
N ILE A 167 16.55 -1.71 -15.86
CA ILE A 167 16.82 -2.49 -14.67
C ILE A 167 16.15 -3.86 -14.80
N LYS A 168 16.97 -4.90 -14.87
CA LYS A 168 16.50 -6.28 -15.12
C LYS A 168 16.30 -7.11 -13.86
N LYS A 169 16.96 -6.73 -12.75
CA LYS A 169 16.93 -7.49 -11.50
C LYS A 169 17.06 -6.59 -10.27
N TYR A 170 16.55 -7.07 -9.17
CA TYR A 170 16.58 -6.37 -7.87
C TYR A 170 17.99 -6.00 -7.40
N SER A 171 18.98 -6.83 -7.70
CA SER A 171 20.38 -6.61 -7.30
C SER A 171 21.13 -5.54 -8.11
N ASP A 172 20.49 -4.86 -9.07
CA ASP A 172 21.11 -3.77 -9.81
C ASP A 172 21.42 -2.59 -8.89
N SER A 173 22.67 -2.14 -8.89
CA SER A 173 23.13 -1.02 -8.04
C SER A 173 22.36 0.28 -8.26
N LYS A 174 21.85 0.51 -9.48
CA LYS A 174 21.04 1.68 -9.84
C LYS A 174 19.70 1.71 -9.10
N LEU A 175 19.20 0.54 -8.64
CA LEU A 175 17.95 0.43 -7.90
C LEU A 175 18.09 0.83 -6.43
N LYS A 176 19.31 0.95 -5.90
CA LYS A 176 19.56 1.17 -4.46
C LYS A 176 18.80 2.37 -3.88
N ASN A 177 18.88 3.52 -4.53
CA ASN A 177 18.21 4.73 -4.04
C ASN A 177 16.68 4.61 -4.14
N PHE A 178 16.18 4.02 -5.24
CA PHE A 178 14.77 3.74 -5.41
C PHE A 178 14.25 2.80 -4.32
N ASN A 179 14.96 1.70 -4.07
CA ASN A 179 14.60 0.74 -3.03
C ASN A 179 14.55 1.40 -1.65
N LYS A 180 15.53 2.26 -1.31
CA LYS A 180 15.53 3.05 -0.07
C LYS A 180 14.31 3.96 0.03
N ALA A 181 13.97 4.68 -1.03
CA ALA A 181 12.82 5.58 -1.05
C ALA A 181 11.48 4.81 -0.92
N VAL A 182 11.35 3.65 -1.57
CA VAL A 182 10.18 2.77 -1.37
C VAL A 182 10.09 2.29 0.08
N HIS A 183 11.22 1.89 0.68
CA HIS A 183 11.27 1.51 2.10
C HIS A 183 10.80 2.66 3.01
N GLU A 184 11.26 3.88 2.78
CA GLU A 184 10.85 5.06 3.55
C GLU A 184 9.35 5.34 3.43
N VAL A 185 8.79 5.23 2.23
CA VAL A 185 7.34 5.39 2.00
C VAL A 185 6.55 4.32 2.75
N LEU A 186 6.93 3.06 2.62
CA LEU A 186 6.27 1.94 3.30
C LEU A 186 6.38 2.06 4.83
N LEU A 187 7.56 2.43 5.35
CA LEU A 187 7.79 2.60 6.78
C LEU A 187 6.95 3.75 7.36
N ASN A 188 6.88 4.87 6.63
CA ASN A 188 6.06 6.01 7.06
C ASN A 188 4.57 5.65 7.08
N LEU A 189 4.06 4.93 6.08
CA LEU A 189 2.68 4.45 6.06
C LEU A 189 2.42 3.48 7.21
N ALA A 190 3.31 2.52 7.44
CA ALA A 190 3.19 1.55 8.53
C ALA A 190 3.15 2.24 9.91
N LYS A 191 4.00 3.26 10.13
CA LYS A 191 3.97 4.07 11.35
C LYS A 191 2.67 4.86 11.50
N GLN A 192 2.13 5.43 10.42
CA GLN A 192 0.84 6.12 10.44
C GLN A 192 -0.31 5.17 10.80
N VAL A 193 -0.28 3.93 10.28
CA VAL A 193 -1.26 2.89 10.63
C VAL A 193 -1.24 2.59 12.13
N VAL A 194 -0.08 2.31 12.71
CA VAL A 194 0.05 2.02 14.16
C VAL A 194 -0.31 3.24 15.01
N SER A 195 0.09 4.43 14.61
CA SER A 195 -0.21 5.66 15.36
C SER A 195 -1.70 6.01 15.38
N ASP A 196 -2.47 5.43 14.48
CA ASP A 196 -3.92 5.60 14.35
C ASP A 196 -4.68 4.34 14.79
N GLY A 197 -4.04 3.46 15.56
CA GLY A 197 -4.62 2.22 16.05
C GLY A 197 -5.86 2.46 16.92
N GLU A 198 -6.87 1.61 16.78
CA GLU A 198 -8.13 1.69 17.57
C GLU A 198 -7.81 1.64 19.07
N GLY A 199 -8.25 2.67 19.81
CA GLY A 199 -7.97 2.79 21.24
C GLY A 199 -6.52 3.05 21.63
N ALA A 200 -5.61 3.23 20.66
CA ALA A 200 -4.19 3.45 20.93
C ALA A 200 -3.96 4.83 21.58
N SER A 201 -3.38 4.82 22.76
CA SER A 201 -2.95 6.04 23.48
C SER A 201 -1.47 6.33 23.34
N LYS A 202 -0.66 5.33 22.92
CA LYS A 202 0.79 5.42 22.82
C LYS A 202 1.31 4.68 21.59
N PHE A 203 2.36 5.22 20.99
CA PHE A 203 3.18 4.54 20.01
C PHE A 203 4.40 3.95 20.71
N ILE A 204 4.58 2.63 20.62
CA ILE A 204 5.69 1.92 21.24
C ILE A 204 6.60 1.39 20.14
N SER A 205 7.91 1.64 20.26
CA SER A 205 8.93 1.06 19.38
C SER A 205 9.76 0.06 20.18
N ILE A 206 9.79 -1.19 19.72
CA ILE A 206 10.57 -2.26 20.34
C ILE A 206 11.83 -2.48 19.53
N ASN A 207 12.98 -2.21 20.13
CA ASN A 207 14.29 -2.40 19.50
C ASN A 207 15.05 -3.52 20.21
N CYS A 208 15.21 -4.66 19.54
CA CYS A 208 16.03 -5.76 20.02
C CYS A 208 17.44 -5.61 19.49
N ILE A 209 18.41 -5.34 20.37
CA ILE A 209 19.82 -5.19 20.03
C ILE A 209 20.62 -6.41 20.53
N ASN A 210 21.76 -6.65 19.89
CA ASN A 210 22.67 -7.76 20.26
C ASN A 210 22.03 -9.15 20.17
N CYS A 211 20.99 -9.33 19.39
CA CYS A 211 20.43 -10.64 19.11
C CYS A 211 21.37 -11.45 18.20
N ARG A 212 21.36 -12.77 18.38
CA ARG A 212 22.20 -13.67 17.59
C ARG A 212 21.84 -13.65 16.09
N THR A 213 20.54 -13.52 15.79
CA THR A 213 20.03 -13.45 14.42
C THR A 213 18.89 -12.41 14.32
N GLU A 214 18.60 -11.91 13.10
CA GLU A 214 17.42 -11.09 12.84
C GLU A 214 16.12 -11.83 13.18
N LYS A 215 16.09 -13.15 13.00
CA LYS A 215 14.94 -13.99 13.36
C LYS A 215 14.68 -13.97 14.86
N ASP A 216 15.73 -14.05 15.68
CA ASP A 216 15.59 -13.99 17.14
C ASP A 216 15.10 -12.61 17.57
N ALA A 217 15.68 -11.54 17.00
CA ALA A 217 15.21 -10.17 17.26
C ALA A 217 13.72 -10.00 16.92
N LYS A 218 13.29 -10.51 15.78
CA LYS A 218 11.88 -10.49 15.38
C LYS A 218 10.99 -11.28 16.34
N ASN A 219 11.38 -12.50 16.70
CA ASN A 219 10.60 -13.34 17.61
C ASN A 219 10.42 -12.68 18.98
N ILE A 220 11.49 -12.09 19.54
CA ILE A 220 11.43 -11.35 20.80
C ILE A 220 10.50 -10.13 20.67
N SER A 221 10.65 -9.34 19.61
CA SER A 221 9.81 -8.16 19.39
C SER A 221 8.34 -8.53 19.26
N VAL A 222 8.01 -9.59 18.50
CA VAL A 222 6.64 -10.08 18.32
C VAL A 222 6.07 -10.57 19.66
N SER A 223 6.83 -11.33 20.44
CA SER A 223 6.39 -11.78 21.77
C SER A 223 6.02 -10.61 22.68
N TYR A 224 6.80 -9.52 22.61
CA TYR A 224 6.51 -8.31 23.40
C TYR A 224 5.20 -7.61 22.99
N THR A 225 4.83 -7.68 21.72
CA THR A 225 3.55 -7.09 21.26
C THR A 225 2.31 -7.85 21.76
N HIS A 226 2.48 -9.09 22.25
CA HIS A 226 1.38 -9.90 22.78
C HIS A 226 1.12 -9.66 24.26
N LEU A 227 2.02 -8.95 24.98
CA LEU A 227 1.84 -8.69 26.39
C LEU A 227 0.69 -7.70 26.59
N ARG A 228 -0.30 -8.10 27.38
CA ARG A 228 -1.42 -7.24 27.79
C ARG A 228 -1.01 -6.42 29.00
N ALA A 229 -1.67 -5.28 29.23
CA ALA A 229 -1.34 -4.36 30.30
C ALA A 229 -1.36 -5.00 31.70
N HIS A 230 -2.18 -6.03 31.94
CA HIS A 230 -2.24 -6.77 33.21
C HIS A 230 -1.12 -7.81 33.37
N GLU A 231 -0.35 -8.12 32.31
CA GLU A 231 0.80 -9.01 32.37
C GLU A 231 2.10 -8.23 32.62
N THR A 232 2.05 -6.92 32.58
CA THR A 232 3.15 -5.98 32.83
C THR A 232 3.01 -5.33 34.20
N THR A 233 2.81 -6.09 35.26
CA THR A 233 2.91 -5.54 36.61
C THR A 233 4.38 -5.28 36.92
N CYS A 234 4.72 -4.02 36.97
CA CYS A 234 5.95 -3.52 37.59
C CYS A 234 5.73 -3.37 39.09
#